data_83521937a3fe184f6d6238a7c52ff74a
#
_entry.id   83521937a3fe184f6d6238a7c52ff74a
#
_cell.length_a   1.000
_cell.length_b   1.000
_cell.length_c   1.000
_cell.angle_alpha   90.00
_cell.angle_beta   90.00
_cell.angle_gamma   90.00
#
_symmetry.space_group_name_H-M   'P 1'
#
loop_
_entity.id
_entity.type
_entity.pdbx_description
1 polymer ?
#
loop_
_entity_poly.entity_id
_entity_poly.type
_entity_poly.pdbx_seq_one_letter_code
_entity_poly.pdbx_strand_id
1 'polypeptide(L)'
;MLHQPAISLPKCESKLQPPIAIICGASATGLGVARDLGREGVPVMLADTEADRPAFGSRYCNTHQQSLVAPTAEELWPRVIEFARKQDHSPVLIATSDVFASSVAEHYEKLSQHVQIVGCHPNVDLFVNKERFYEFCVAANVPVPQTAFPKTRNDLLDATRDFDFPIILKPIIGHLWRERLHGKKLLVANSQADVAKISARFGDDVEGLMVQQMIPGRDENIWIAGLYADQQSKIQQCFVGRKLRQFPVGFGSATLAKGEFCQEVERLSRIIIERSRFHGICGTEFKFDPRDQTYKAIEVNPRPTLWFSLIRQSGVAVNYHAYCEAARIPAPHSSPQIDGRKWLMFEKDLISSAI
;
A
#
# COMPACT_ATOMS: atom_id res chain seq x y z
N MET A 1 -5.00 -32.16 -13.69
CA MET A 1 -5.18 -30.97 -12.82
C MET A 1 -5.49 -31.47 -11.42
N LEU A 2 -4.49 -31.51 -10.55
CA LEU A 2 -4.65 -31.98 -9.17
C LEU A 2 -5.11 -30.78 -8.31
N HIS A 3 -6.35 -30.86 -7.82
CA HIS A 3 -6.84 -29.98 -6.77
C HIS A 3 -6.04 -30.28 -5.48
N GLN A 4 -5.04 -29.44 -5.17
CA GLN A 4 -4.48 -29.43 -3.82
C GLN A 4 -5.49 -28.74 -2.89
N PRO A 5 -5.82 -29.35 -1.73
CA PRO A 5 -6.72 -28.74 -0.77
C PRO A 5 -6.14 -27.43 -0.22
N ALA A 6 -6.99 -26.44 -0.05
CA ALA A 6 -6.63 -25.21 0.67
C ALA A 6 -6.21 -25.59 2.09
N ILE A 7 -5.04 -25.15 2.51
CA ILE A 7 -4.56 -25.33 3.89
C ILE A 7 -5.50 -24.53 4.80
N SER A 8 -6.35 -25.23 5.55
CA SER A 8 -7.17 -24.64 6.59
C SER A 8 -6.29 -24.41 7.83
N LEU A 9 -6.11 -23.17 8.22
CA LEU A 9 -5.55 -22.84 9.52
C LEU A 9 -6.54 -23.28 10.62
N PRO A 10 -6.07 -23.63 11.83
CA PRO A 10 -6.96 -24.04 12.91
C PRO A 10 -7.99 -22.95 13.22
N LYS A 11 -9.27 -23.32 13.17
CA LYS A 11 -10.39 -22.45 13.52
C LYS A 11 -10.35 -22.17 15.01
N CYS A 12 -10.41 -20.91 15.38
CA CYS A 12 -10.52 -20.49 16.78
C CYS A 12 -11.88 -20.96 17.36
N GLU A 13 -11.85 -21.80 18.39
CA GLU A 13 -13.05 -22.35 19.07
C GLU A 13 -13.60 -21.38 20.15
N SER A 14 -13.73 -20.10 19.90
CA SER A 14 -14.43 -19.22 20.83
C SER A 14 -15.89 -19.03 20.39
N LYS A 15 -16.84 -19.31 21.30
CA LYS A 15 -18.30 -19.12 21.14
C LYS A 15 -18.72 -17.65 21.02
N LEU A 16 -17.82 -16.70 21.14
CA LEU A 16 -18.05 -15.27 20.96
C LEU A 16 -17.89 -14.91 19.48
N GLN A 17 -18.87 -14.22 18.91
CA GLN A 17 -18.72 -13.70 17.55
C GLN A 17 -17.54 -12.72 17.51
N PRO A 18 -16.62 -12.88 16.54
CA PRO A 18 -15.48 -11.97 16.43
C PRO A 18 -15.94 -10.55 16.11
N PRO A 19 -15.22 -9.51 16.61
CA PRO A 19 -15.55 -8.12 16.29
C PRO A 19 -15.69 -7.88 14.79
N ILE A 20 -16.57 -6.96 14.38
CA ILE A 20 -16.74 -6.60 12.97
C ILE A 20 -15.48 -5.92 12.45
N ALA A 21 -15.01 -6.30 11.28
CA ALA A 21 -13.98 -5.57 10.55
C ALA A 21 -14.62 -4.48 9.68
N ILE A 22 -14.34 -3.21 9.94
CA ILE A 22 -14.72 -2.07 9.09
C ILE A 22 -13.58 -1.82 8.11
N ILE A 23 -13.82 -2.05 6.83
CA ILE A 23 -12.84 -1.83 5.77
C ILE A 23 -13.14 -0.50 5.09
N CYS A 24 -12.26 0.48 5.30
CA CYS A 24 -12.34 1.80 4.69
C CYS A 24 -11.64 1.79 3.32
N GLY A 25 -12.44 1.94 2.27
CA GLY A 25 -12.05 1.82 0.87
C GLY A 25 -12.50 0.50 0.26
N ALA A 26 -13.60 0.55 -0.52
CA ALA A 26 -14.25 -0.62 -1.12
C ALA A 26 -13.76 -0.93 -2.55
N SER A 27 -12.57 -0.44 -2.93
CA SER A 27 -11.91 -0.73 -4.20
C SER A 27 -11.50 -2.21 -4.31
N ALA A 28 -10.81 -2.58 -5.38
CA ALA A 28 -10.25 -3.93 -5.54
C ALA A 28 -9.31 -4.34 -4.38
N THR A 29 -8.61 -3.39 -3.76
CA THR A 29 -7.80 -3.64 -2.55
C THR A 29 -8.71 -4.01 -1.37
N GLY A 30 -9.73 -3.21 -1.09
CA GLY A 30 -10.70 -3.50 -0.04
C GLY A 30 -11.44 -4.82 -0.26
N LEU A 31 -11.77 -5.15 -1.52
CA LEU A 31 -12.33 -6.45 -1.89
C LEU A 31 -11.39 -7.60 -1.50
N GLY A 32 -10.08 -7.43 -1.73
CA GLY A 32 -9.06 -8.40 -1.35
C GLY A 32 -9.03 -8.65 0.16
N VAL A 33 -9.03 -7.56 0.95
CA VAL A 33 -9.06 -7.62 2.43
C VAL A 33 -10.36 -8.23 2.94
N ALA A 34 -11.51 -7.82 2.39
CA ALA A 34 -12.83 -8.35 2.76
C ALA A 34 -12.92 -9.86 2.52
N ARG A 35 -12.39 -10.35 1.40
CA ARG A 35 -12.34 -11.77 1.08
C ARG A 35 -11.38 -12.55 1.97
N ASP A 36 -10.27 -11.94 2.36
CA ASP A 36 -9.28 -12.56 3.24
C ASP A 36 -9.89 -12.77 4.64
N LEU A 37 -10.41 -11.73 5.24
CA LEU A 37 -11.04 -11.79 6.56
C LEU A 37 -12.33 -12.62 6.56
N GLY A 38 -13.18 -12.44 5.56
CA GLY A 38 -14.45 -13.18 5.48
C GLY A 38 -14.30 -14.69 5.31
N ARG A 39 -13.19 -15.17 4.72
CA ARG A 39 -12.85 -16.61 4.67
C ARG A 39 -12.52 -17.20 6.04
N GLU A 40 -12.03 -16.36 6.95
CA GLU A 40 -11.77 -16.72 8.35
C GLU A 40 -13.03 -16.58 9.23
N GLY A 41 -14.18 -16.24 8.65
CA GLY A 41 -15.43 -16.07 9.36
C GLY A 41 -15.56 -14.72 10.08
N VAL A 42 -14.69 -13.76 9.80
CA VAL A 42 -14.79 -12.40 10.34
C VAL A 42 -15.96 -11.68 9.65
N PRO A 43 -16.91 -11.11 10.39
CA PRO A 43 -17.96 -10.28 9.82
C PRO A 43 -17.36 -8.98 9.29
N VAL A 44 -17.69 -8.62 8.05
CA VAL A 44 -17.10 -7.47 7.34
C VAL A 44 -18.16 -6.42 7.06
N MET A 45 -17.86 -5.17 7.42
CA MET A 45 -18.56 -3.96 7.05
C MET A 45 -17.70 -3.12 6.12
N LEU A 46 -18.25 -2.58 5.05
CA LEU A 46 -17.55 -1.68 4.14
C LEU A 46 -17.91 -0.24 4.40
N ALA A 47 -16.91 0.64 4.32
CA ALA A 47 -17.05 2.09 4.40
C ALA A 47 -16.31 2.74 3.22
N ASP A 48 -16.99 3.60 2.44
CA ASP A 48 -16.39 4.31 1.29
C ASP A 48 -17.13 5.62 1.01
N THR A 49 -16.52 6.46 0.19
CA THR A 49 -17.15 7.67 -0.35
C THR A 49 -17.88 7.43 -1.67
N GLU A 50 -17.78 6.25 -2.25
CA GLU A 50 -18.43 5.87 -3.50
C GLU A 50 -19.18 4.54 -3.33
N ALA A 51 -20.46 4.52 -3.68
CA ALA A 51 -21.36 3.37 -3.47
C ALA A 51 -21.22 2.24 -4.52
N ASP A 52 -20.60 2.53 -5.66
CA ASP A 52 -20.45 1.61 -6.81
C ASP A 52 -19.12 0.83 -6.79
N ARG A 53 -18.38 0.88 -5.70
CA ARG A 53 -17.10 0.19 -5.56
C ARG A 53 -17.26 -1.34 -5.55
N PRO A 54 -16.32 -2.08 -6.15
CA PRO A 54 -16.47 -3.53 -6.39
C PRO A 54 -16.59 -4.39 -5.13
N ALA A 55 -16.08 -3.94 -3.99
CA ALA A 55 -16.17 -4.72 -2.76
C ALA A 55 -17.60 -4.82 -2.22
N PHE A 56 -18.47 -3.86 -2.51
CA PHE A 56 -19.88 -3.90 -2.08
C PHE A 56 -20.64 -5.09 -2.68
N GLY A 57 -20.22 -5.62 -3.82
CA GLY A 57 -20.77 -6.84 -4.42
C GLY A 57 -20.22 -8.16 -3.83
N SER A 58 -19.39 -8.12 -2.80
CA SER A 58 -18.78 -9.32 -2.22
C SER A 58 -19.74 -10.06 -1.28
N ARG A 59 -19.84 -11.39 -1.44
CA ARG A 59 -20.61 -12.25 -0.52
C ARG A 59 -20.09 -12.26 0.92
N TYR A 60 -18.87 -11.79 1.15
CA TYR A 60 -18.26 -11.70 2.48
C TYR A 60 -18.57 -10.39 3.20
N CYS A 61 -19.20 -9.46 2.50
CA CYS A 61 -19.61 -8.21 3.11
C CYS A 61 -21.06 -8.34 3.57
N ASN A 62 -21.35 -7.99 4.83
CA ASN A 62 -22.70 -8.00 5.37
C ASN A 62 -23.49 -6.84 4.76
N THR A 63 -23.74 -6.92 3.45
CA THR A 63 -24.44 -5.89 2.67
C THR A 63 -25.93 -5.81 2.98
N HIS A 64 -26.46 -6.77 3.76
CA HIS A 64 -27.91 -6.86 3.93
C HIS A 64 -28.51 -5.78 4.82
N GLN A 65 -27.72 -4.98 5.51
CA GLN A 65 -28.32 -3.98 6.39
C GLN A 65 -27.79 -2.56 6.32
N GLN A 66 -26.57 -2.24 5.94
CA GLN A 66 -26.13 -0.82 5.82
C GLN A 66 -24.64 -0.71 5.42
N SER A 67 -24.37 -0.51 4.15
CA SER A 67 -23.04 0.00 3.73
C SER A 67 -22.85 1.40 4.32
N LEU A 68 -21.67 1.68 4.88
CA LEU A 68 -21.34 3.01 5.36
C LEU A 68 -20.80 3.81 4.16
N VAL A 69 -21.66 4.63 3.57
CA VAL A 69 -21.29 5.48 2.43
C VAL A 69 -21.61 6.93 2.76
N ALA A 70 -20.69 7.84 2.47
CA ALA A 70 -20.86 9.27 2.61
C ALA A 70 -20.07 10.00 1.52
N PRO A 71 -20.47 11.20 1.07
CA PRO A 71 -19.78 11.92 -0.01
C PRO A 71 -18.31 12.26 0.28
N THR A 72 -17.98 12.47 1.55
CA THR A 72 -16.62 12.80 2.00
C THR A 72 -16.19 11.92 3.18
N ALA A 73 -14.91 11.86 3.46
CA ALA A 73 -14.38 11.17 4.64
C ALA A 73 -14.87 11.84 5.94
N GLU A 74 -14.97 13.15 5.97
CA GLU A 74 -15.45 13.93 7.12
C GLU A 74 -16.89 13.55 7.48
N GLU A 75 -17.74 13.31 6.50
CA GLU A 75 -19.11 12.85 6.69
C GLU A 75 -19.19 11.34 6.99
N LEU A 76 -18.20 10.57 6.56
CA LEU A 76 -18.13 9.13 6.79
C LEU A 76 -17.84 8.79 8.26
N TRP A 77 -16.91 9.52 8.90
CA TRP A 77 -16.49 9.20 10.26
C TRP A 77 -17.61 9.26 11.31
N PRO A 78 -18.51 10.25 11.30
CA PRO A 78 -19.69 10.22 12.19
C PRO A 78 -20.55 8.96 12.02
N ARG A 79 -20.73 8.49 10.78
CA ARG A 79 -21.50 7.24 10.49
C ARG A 79 -20.77 6.00 11.01
N VAL A 80 -19.44 5.94 10.84
CA VAL A 80 -18.59 4.86 11.39
C VAL A 80 -18.71 4.83 12.91
N ILE A 81 -18.62 5.98 13.58
CA ILE A 81 -18.73 6.09 15.04
C ILE A 81 -20.12 5.67 15.51
N GLU A 82 -21.18 6.15 14.85
CA GLU A 82 -22.55 5.77 15.18
C GLU A 82 -22.78 4.26 15.03
N PHE A 83 -22.24 3.68 13.94
CA PHE A 83 -22.28 2.24 13.73
C PHE A 83 -21.52 1.48 14.84
N ALA A 84 -20.30 1.93 15.17
CA ALA A 84 -19.47 1.29 16.17
C ALA A 84 -20.10 1.28 17.57
N ARG A 85 -20.79 2.37 17.95
CA ARG A 85 -21.49 2.47 19.23
C ARG A 85 -22.65 1.48 19.41
N LYS A 86 -23.16 0.92 18.30
CA LYS A 86 -24.27 -0.05 18.30
C LYS A 86 -23.77 -1.50 18.36
N GLN A 87 -22.45 -1.73 18.36
CA GLN A 87 -21.88 -3.07 18.40
C GLN A 87 -21.55 -3.50 19.83
N ASP A 88 -21.71 -4.78 20.12
CA ASP A 88 -21.36 -5.37 21.43
C ASP A 88 -19.84 -5.35 21.68
N HIS A 89 -19.05 -5.41 20.61
CA HIS A 89 -17.59 -5.33 20.63
C HIS A 89 -17.10 -4.20 19.75
N SER A 90 -16.06 -3.49 20.18
CA SER A 90 -15.43 -2.42 19.41
C SER A 90 -14.95 -2.97 18.05
N PRO A 91 -15.45 -2.47 16.91
CA PRO A 91 -15.04 -2.94 15.58
C PRO A 91 -13.56 -2.66 15.30
N VAL A 92 -12.98 -3.44 14.39
CA VAL A 92 -11.61 -3.23 13.90
C VAL A 92 -11.65 -2.48 12.57
N LEU A 93 -10.97 -1.34 12.50
CA LEU A 93 -10.92 -0.49 11.31
C LEU A 93 -9.62 -0.69 10.54
N ILE A 94 -9.75 -0.95 9.23
CA ILE A 94 -8.62 -1.16 8.30
C ILE A 94 -8.77 -0.22 7.11
N ALA A 95 -7.85 0.73 6.94
CA ALA A 95 -7.78 1.58 5.76
C ALA A 95 -7.11 0.84 4.59
N THR A 96 -7.64 0.99 3.36
CA THR A 96 -7.14 0.29 2.16
C THR A 96 -6.75 1.23 1.01
N SER A 97 -6.70 2.53 1.26
CA SER A 97 -6.17 3.54 0.34
C SER A 97 -5.38 4.61 1.10
N ASP A 98 -4.50 5.34 0.40
CA ASP A 98 -3.70 6.41 1.02
C ASP A 98 -4.60 7.54 1.56
N VAL A 99 -5.67 7.86 0.84
CA VAL A 99 -6.66 8.86 1.28
C VAL A 99 -7.29 8.45 2.61
N PHE A 100 -7.76 7.21 2.73
CA PHE A 100 -8.33 6.74 3.99
C PHE A 100 -7.29 6.56 5.08
N ALA A 101 -6.07 6.11 4.76
CA ALA A 101 -4.99 5.99 5.74
C ALA A 101 -4.63 7.36 6.33
N SER A 102 -4.48 8.39 5.49
CA SER A 102 -4.23 9.77 5.94
C SER A 102 -5.39 10.33 6.76
N SER A 103 -6.63 10.15 6.28
CA SER A 103 -7.80 10.65 6.99
C SER A 103 -8.06 9.95 8.33
N VAL A 104 -7.78 8.63 8.42
CA VAL A 104 -7.81 7.90 9.71
C VAL A 104 -6.75 8.43 10.66
N ALA A 105 -5.53 8.71 10.17
CA ALA A 105 -4.46 9.26 11.00
C ALA A 105 -4.83 10.68 11.53
N GLU A 106 -5.42 11.51 10.69
CA GLU A 106 -5.91 12.85 11.05
C GLU A 106 -7.00 12.82 12.13
N HIS A 107 -7.91 11.82 12.06
CA HIS A 107 -9.02 11.67 12.98
C HIS A 107 -8.78 10.60 14.07
N TYR A 108 -7.53 10.19 14.26
CA TYR A 108 -7.17 9.05 15.09
C TYR A 108 -7.73 9.13 16.50
N GLU A 109 -7.54 10.24 17.20
CA GLU A 109 -7.99 10.38 18.59
C GLU A 109 -9.50 10.22 18.76
N LYS A 110 -10.26 10.72 17.80
CA LYS A 110 -11.72 10.61 17.81
C LYS A 110 -12.17 9.19 17.45
N LEU A 111 -11.55 8.57 16.47
CA LEU A 111 -11.92 7.23 16.00
C LEU A 111 -11.53 6.14 16.99
N SER A 112 -10.33 6.24 17.60
CA SER A 112 -9.80 5.23 18.54
C SER A 112 -10.61 5.08 19.81
N GLN A 113 -11.49 6.03 20.14
CA GLN A 113 -12.44 5.92 21.24
C GLN A 113 -13.57 4.92 20.95
N HIS A 114 -13.80 4.56 19.67
CA HIS A 114 -14.94 3.76 19.25
C HIS A 114 -14.56 2.52 18.45
N VAL A 115 -13.40 2.53 17.78
CA VAL A 115 -12.90 1.42 16.96
C VAL A 115 -11.45 1.09 17.29
N GLN A 116 -11.06 -0.16 17.08
CA GLN A 116 -9.65 -0.57 17.13
C GLN A 116 -9.03 -0.34 15.76
N ILE A 117 -8.02 0.53 15.65
CA ILE A 117 -7.43 0.90 14.37
C ILE A 117 -6.21 0.04 14.09
N VAL A 118 -6.18 -0.62 12.92
CA VAL A 118 -5.00 -1.35 12.45
C VAL A 118 -4.01 -0.37 11.85
N GLY A 119 -3.02 0.02 12.64
CA GLY A 119 -1.97 0.93 12.19
C GLY A 119 -2.43 2.38 12.02
N CYS A 120 -1.83 3.04 11.06
CA CYS A 120 -2.18 4.40 10.61
C CYS A 120 -1.89 5.56 11.58
N HIS A 121 -1.02 5.41 12.59
CA HIS A 121 -0.61 6.53 13.44
C HIS A 121 0.69 6.21 14.18
N PRO A 122 1.59 7.18 14.39
CA PRO A 122 1.62 8.57 13.88
C PRO A 122 2.35 8.70 12.52
N ASN A 123 2.97 7.62 11.97
CA ASN A 123 3.98 7.69 10.92
C ASN A 123 3.43 7.49 9.49
N VAL A 124 2.12 7.62 9.27
CA VAL A 124 1.52 7.55 7.93
C VAL A 124 2.10 8.63 7.01
N ASP A 125 2.23 9.86 7.52
CA ASP A 125 2.74 10.98 6.75
C ASP A 125 4.20 10.78 6.29
N LEU A 126 5.03 10.12 7.10
CA LEU A 126 6.39 9.73 6.71
C LEU A 126 6.42 8.94 5.40
N PHE A 127 5.43 8.06 5.18
CA PHE A 127 5.41 7.18 4.01
C PHE A 127 4.61 7.78 2.84
N VAL A 128 3.60 8.58 3.11
CA VAL A 128 2.80 9.25 2.07
C VAL A 128 3.59 10.40 1.42
N ASN A 129 4.37 11.13 2.22
CA ASN A 129 5.24 12.20 1.76
C ASN A 129 6.60 11.63 1.31
N LYS A 130 6.84 11.64 -0.01
CA LYS A 130 8.06 11.04 -0.59
C LYS A 130 9.35 11.76 -0.18
N GLU A 131 9.32 13.07 0.04
CA GLU A 131 10.49 13.82 0.49
C GLU A 131 10.94 13.28 1.86
N ARG A 132 10.04 13.25 2.84
CA ARG A 132 10.30 12.70 4.18
C ARG A 132 10.72 11.24 4.12
N PHE A 133 10.10 10.45 3.25
CA PHE A 133 10.46 9.04 3.09
C PHE A 133 11.89 8.85 2.57
N TYR A 134 12.28 9.60 1.56
CA TYR A 134 13.65 9.48 1.01
C TYR A 134 14.71 10.01 1.97
N GLU A 135 14.45 11.13 2.66
CA GLU A 135 15.32 11.63 3.73
C GLU A 135 15.50 10.60 4.84
N PHE A 136 14.40 10.00 5.28
CA PHE A 136 14.41 8.92 6.27
C PHE A 136 15.23 7.71 5.78
N CYS A 137 15.06 7.26 4.53
CA CYS A 137 15.81 6.14 3.96
C CYS A 137 17.31 6.43 3.97
N VAL A 138 17.73 7.62 3.56
CA VAL A 138 19.15 8.04 3.59
C VAL A 138 19.68 7.99 5.03
N ALA A 139 18.98 8.58 5.99
CA ALA A 139 19.36 8.55 7.41
C ALA A 139 19.40 7.13 8.00
N ALA A 140 18.55 6.23 7.46
CA ALA A 140 18.50 4.83 7.86
C ALA A 140 19.49 3.93 7.12
N ASN A 141 20.33 4.46 6.22
CA ASN A 141 21.23 3.70 5.33
C ASN A 141 20.48 2.65 4.48
N VAL A 142 19.26 2.98 4.04
CA VAL A 142 18.49 2.21 3.06
C VAL A 142 18.78 2.79 1.68
N PRO A 143 19.25 1.99 0.70
CA PRO A 143 19.54 2.49 -0.62
C PRO A 143 18.29 3.09 -1.29
N VAL A 144 18.47 4.23 -1.94
CA VAL A 144 17.45 4.94 -2.71
C VAL A 144 18.02 5.39 -4.05
N PRO A 145 17.20 5.60 -5.09
CA PRO A 145 17.70 6.25 -6.31
C PRO A 145 18.07 7.69 -6.03
N GLN A 146 19.02 8.22 -6.79
CA GLN A 146 19.38 9.65 -6.72
C GLN A 146 18.10 10.49 -6.91
N THR A 147 17.88 11.42 -5.98
CA THR A 147 16.62 12.17 -5.90
C THR A 147 16.91 13.61 -5.51
N ALA A 148 16.16 14.56 -6.09
CA ALA A 148 16.20 15.98 -5.73
C ALA A 148 14.76 16.54 -5.56
N PHE A 149 14.62 17.54 -4.70
CA PHE A 149 13.36 18.18 -4.35
C PHE A 149 13.44 19.70 -4.68
N PRO A 150 13.31 20.07 -5.96
CA PRO A 150 13.39 21.45 -6.39
C PRO A 150 12.18 22.24 -5.89
N LYS A 151 12.38 23.50 -5.48
CA LYS A 151 11.32 24.41 -5.07
C LYS A 151 10.96 25.42 -6.15
N THR A 152 11.92 25.75 -7.00
CA THR A 152 11.73 26.66 -8.12
C THR A 152 12.10 25.98 -9.44
N ARG A 153 11.68 26.58 -10.55
CA ARG A 153 12.06 26.11 -11.88
C ARG A 153 13.57 26.14 -12.10
N ASN A 154 14.26 27.14 -11.57
CA ASN A 154 15.71 27.22 -11.67
C ASN A 154 16.38 26.11 -10.87
N ASP A 155 15.92 25.85 -9.63
CA ASP A 155 16.41 24.70 -8.84
C ASP A 155 16.23 23.37 -9.58
N LEU A 156 15.08 23.21 -10.28
CA LEU A 156 14.82 22.00 -11.08
C LEU A 156 15.82 21.85 -12.22
N LEU A 157 16.09 22.92 -12.96
CA LEU A 157 17.03 22.90 -14.07
C LEU A 157 18.48 22.69 -13.59
N ASP A 158 18.86 23.27 -12.46
CA ASP A 158 20.19 23.13 -11.89
C ASP A 158 20.39 21.74 -11.28
N ALA A 159 19.44 21.25 -10.49
CA ALA A 159 19.52 19.91 -9.87
C ALA A 159 19.64 18.79 -10.90
N THR A 160 19.05 18.95 -12.08
CA THR A 160 19.06 17.89 -13.11
C THR A 160 20.34 17.84 -13.96
N ARG A 161 21.28 18.79 -13.79
CA ARG A 161 22.57 18.78 -14.53
C ARG A 161 23.46 17.59 -14.17
N ASP A 162 23.37 17.13 -12.92
CA ASP A 162 24.19 16.05 -12.36
C ASP A 162 23.50 14.69 -12.40
N PHE A 163 22.36 14.58 -13.14
CA PHE A 163 21.65 13.33 -13.29
C PHE A 163 21.98 12.63 -14.61
N ASP A 164 22.15 11.31 -14.54
CA ASP A 164 22.17 10.48 -15.73
C ASP A 164 20.74 10.30 -16.25
N PHE A 165 20.52 10.64 -17.52
CA PHE A 165 19.23 10.45 -18.17
C PHE A 165 19.00 8.99 -18.61
N PRO A 166 17.76 8.51 -18.66
CA PRO A 166 16.50 9.23 -18.38
C PRO A 166 16.24 9.42 -16.89
N ILE A 167 15.49 10.49 -16.58
CA ILE A 167 15.00 10.79 -15.24
C ILE A 167 13.48 10.85 -15.21
N ILE A 168 12.92 10.76 -14.01
CA ILE A 168 11.48 10.91 -13.80
C ILE A 168 11.18 12.12 -12.92
N LEU A 169 10.11 12.83 -13.27
CA LEU A 169 9.51 13.86 -12.45
C LEU A 169 8.19 13.31 -11.91
N LYS A 170 8.03 13.27 -10.62
CA LYS A 170 6.82 12.76 -9.95
C LYS A 170 6.43 13.63 -8.76
N PRO A 171 5.13 13.66 -8.37
CA PRO A 171 4.72 14.44 -7.21
C PRO A 171 5.25 13.83 -5.92
N ILE A 172 5.59 14.70 -4.96
CA ILE A 172 5.94 14.32 -3.60
C ILE A 172 4.73 13.63 -2.95
N ILE A 173 3.54 14.23 -3.08
CA ILE A 173 2.26 13.65 -2.62
C ILE A 173 1.38 13.39 -3.85
N GLY A 174 1.17 12.12 -4.17
CA GLY A 174 0.61 11.68 -5.46
C GLY A 174 -0.78 12.22 -5.79
N HIS A 175 -1.69 12.29 -4.82
CA HIS A 175 -3.07 12.71 -5.06
C HIS A 175 -3.20 14.23 -5.29
N LEU A 176 -2.31 15.06 -4.74
CA LEU A 176 -2.38 16.52 -4.88
C LEU A 176 -2.03 17.02 -6.30
N TRP A 177 -1.28 16.24 -7.06
CA TRP A 177 -0.81 16.62 -8.40
C TRP A 177 -1.51 15.90 -9.55
N ARG A 178 -2.50 15.08 -9.26
CA ARG A 178 -3.14 14.20 -10.25
C ARG A 178 -3.74 14.99 -11.42
N GLU A 179 -4.40 16.10 -11.15
CA GLU A 179 -5.00 16.97 -12.18
C GLU A 179 -3.92 17.69 -12.99
N ARG A 180 -2.91 18.25 -12.33
CA ARG A 180 -1.79 18.96 -12.97
C ARG A 180 -0.97 18.07 -13.89
N LEU A 181 -0.90 16.77 -13.60
CA LEU A 181 -0.24 15.77 -14.45
C LEU A 181 -1.21 15.09 -15.43
N HIS A 182 -2.42 15.64 -15.62
CA HIS A 182 -3.44 15.06 -16.50
C HIS A 182 -3.67 13.57 -16.25
N GLY A 183 -3.77 13.16 -15.00
CA GLY A 183 -3.99 11.77 -14.57
C GLY A 183 -2.74 10.88 -14.64
N LYS A 184 -1.60 11.37 -15.14
CA LYS A 184 -0.35 10.62 -15.14
C LYS A 184 0.27 10.57 -13.75
N LYS A 185 0.92 9.46 -13.42
CA LYS A 185 1.65 9.32 -12.15
C LYS A 185 2.99 10.05 -12.12
N LEU A 186 3.61 10.21 -13.29
CA LEU A 186 4.92 10.83 -13.47
C LEU A 186 5.14 11.24 -14.93
N LEU A 187 6.20 12.01 -15.15
CA LEU A 187 6.70 12.38 -16.47
C LEU A 187 8.14 11.87 -16.62
N VAL A 188 8.52 11.46 -17.82
CA VAL A 188 9.88 11.01 -18.15
C VAL A 188 10.56 12.12 -18.95
N ALA A 189 11.79 12.46 -18.59
CA ALA A 189 12.68 13.32 -19.37
C ALA A 189 13.91 12.52 -19.81
N ASN A 190 14.21 12.55 -21.10
CA ASN A 190 15.35 11.84 -21.70
C ASN A 190 16.57 12.76 -21.91
N SER A 191 16.40 14.04 -21.65
CA SER A 191 17.44 15.07 -21.80
C SER A 191 17.13 16.30 -20.96
N GLN A 192 18.14 17.15 -20.77
CA GLN A 192 17.97 18.47 -20.15
C GLN A 192 16.95 19.35 -20.89
N ALA A 193 16.90 19.22 -22.23
CA ALA A 193 15.92 19.93 -23.04
C ALA A 193 14.48 19.47 -22.74
N ASP A 194 14.27 18.19 -22.44
CA ASP A 194 12.95 17.70 -22.02
C ASP A 194 12.57 18.23 -20.64
N VAL A 195 13.53 18.34 -19.70
CA VAL A 195 13.28 18.95 -18.40
C VAL A 195 12.83 20.41 -18.57
N ALA A 196 13.52 21.18 -19.42
CA ALA A 196 13.15 22.56 -19.71
C ALA A 196 11.74 22.69 -20.31
N LYS A 197 11.37 21.78 -21.24
CA LYS A 197 10.01 21.74 -21.82
C LYS A 197 8.95 21.35 -20.80
N ILE A 198 9.24 20.36 -19.93
CA ILE A 198 8.32 19.90 -18.89
C ILE A 198 8.12 21.00 -17.86
N SER A 199 9.21 21.61 -17.38
CA SER A 199 9.15 22.69 -16.38
C SER A 199 8.37 23.92 -16.87
N ALA A 200 8.50 24.25 -18.16
CA ALA A 200 7.77 25.36 -18.78
C ALA A 200 6.24 25.21 -18.69
N ARG A 201 5.72 23.98 -18.57
CA ARG A 201 4.26 23.72 -18.43
C ARG A 201 3.74 24.11 -17.05
N PHE A 202 4.61 24.15 -16.05
CA PHE A 202 4.25 24.42 -14.65
C PHE A 202 4.62 25.84 -14.23
N GLY A 203 5.31 26.62 -15.11
CA GLY A 203 5.85 27.94 -14.74
C GLY A 203 6.88 27.81 -13.64
N ASP A 204 6.88 28.75 -12.69
CA ASP A 204 7.74 28.69 -11.52
C ASP A 204 7.20 27.79 -10.39
N ASP A 205 5.95 27.34 -10.51
CA ASP A 205 5.29 26.51 -9.51
C ASP A 205 5.60 25.01 -9.73
N VAL A 206 6.83 24.63 -9.39
CA VAL A 206 7.29 23.25 -9.38
C VAL A 206 7.38 22.66 -7.97
N GLU A 207 7.07 23.46 -6.95
CA GLU A 207 7.03 22.98 -5.58
C GLU A 207 6.04 21.81 -5.44
N GLY A 208 6.47 20.75 -4.77
CA GLY A 208 5.71 19.49 -4.67
C GLY A 208 6.02 18.48 -5.77
N LEU A 209 6.91 18.79 -6.74
CA LEU A 209 7.54 17.82 -7.62
C LEU A 209 8.89 17.36 -7.06
N MET A 210 9.22 16.12 -7.30
CA MET A 210 10.56 15.59 -7.13
C MET A 210 11.12 15.08 -8.45
N VAL A 211 12.43 15.15 -8.57
CA VAL A 211 13.20 14.56 -9.68
C VAL A 211 13.90 13.31 -9.17
N GLN A 212 13.91 12.28 -9.95
CA GLN A 212 14.54 11.03 -9.55
C GLN A 212 15.18 10.34 -10.75
N GLN A 213 16.38 9.80 -10.54
CA GLN A 213 17.06 8.96 -11.52
C GLN A 213 16.21 7.72 -11.80
N MET A 214 16.00 7.42 -13.08
CA MET A 214 15.29 6.22 -13.47
C MET A 214 16.19 4.99 -13.31
N ILE A 215 15.80 4.06 -12.46
CA ILE A 215 16.48 2.78 -12.33
C ILE A 215 16.19 1.95 -13.59
N PRO A 216 17.21 1.46 -14.32
CA PRO A 216 17.01 0.63 -15.50
C PRO A 216 16.42 -0.74 -15.15
N GLY A 217 16.01 -1.47 -16.18
CA GLY A 217 15.44 -2.81 -16.04
C GLY A 217 13.93 -2.85 -16.15
N ARG A 218 13.43 -4.07 -16.35
CA ARG A 218 12.02 -4.37 -16.60
C ARG A 218 11.18 -4.34 -15.30
N ASP A 219 9.89 -4.54 -15.43
CA ASP A 219 8.96 -4.67 -14.30
C ASP A 219 9.37 -5.76 -13.31
N GLU A 220 9.99 -6.84 -13.80
CA GLU A 220 10.50 -7.96 -13.02
C GLU A 220 11.62 -7.58 -12.03
N ASN A 221 12.25 -6.42 -12.21
CA ASN A 221 13.22 -5.88 -11.25
C ASN A 221 12.53 -5.19 -10.04
N ILE A 222 11.19 -5.08 -10.04
CA ILE A 222 10.44 -4.49 -8.94
C ILE A 222 10.05 -5.57 -7.95
N TRP A 223 10.58 -5.46 -6.75
CA TRP A 223 10.32 -6.32 -5.62
C TRP A 223 9.36 -5.66 -4.65
N ILE A 224 8.54 -6.46 -4.04
CA ILE A 224 7.46 -6.04 -3.15
C ILE A 224 7.51 -6.87 -1.88
N ALA A 225 7.27 -6.24 -0.73
CA ALA A 225 6.98 -6.99 0.47
C ALA A 225 5.67 -6.49 1.08
N GLY A 226 4.87 -7.42 1.59
CA GLY A 226 3.66 -7.11 2.34
C GLY A 226 3.82 -7.64 3.75
N LEU A 227 3.64 -6.79 4.75
CA LEU A 227 3.93 -7.13 6.13
C LEU A 227 2.93 -6.53 7.12
N TYR A 228 2.95 -7.11 8.31
CA TYR A 228 2.32 -6.54 9.49
C TYR A 228 3.37 -6.41 10.61
N ALA A 229 3.43 -5.23 11.22
CA ALA A 229 4.24 -4.94 12.40
C ALA A 229 3.35 -4.57 13.58
N ASP A 230 3.69 -5.10 14.78
CA ASP A 230 2.98 -4.84 16.03
C ASP A 230 3.27 -3.43 16.58
N GLN A 231 2.67 -3.11 17.74
CA GLN A 231 2.84 -1.81 18.40
C GLN A 231 4.28 -1.51 18.83
N GLN A 232 5.14 -2.53 18.90
CA GLN A 232 6.58 -2.40 19.15
C GLN A 232 7.38 -2.33 17.84
N SER A 233 6.69 -2.19 16.69
CA SER A 233 7.29 -2.18 15.35
C SER A 233 8.03 -3.46 14.98
N LYS A 234 7.72 -4.57 15.66
CA LYS A 234 8.26 -5.88 15.35
C LYS A 234 7.42 -6.55 14.28
N ILE A 235 8.04 -6.98 13.19
CA ILE A 235 7.36 -7.66 12.11
C ILE A 235 6.89 -9.04 12.57
N GLN A 236 5.58 -9.24 12.58
CA GLN A 236 4.91 -10.48 12.95
C GLN A 236 4.61 -11.35 11.73
N GLN A 237 4.34 -10.73 10.59
CA GLN A 237 4.07 -11.41 9.31
C GLN A 237 4.82 -10.68 8.20
N CYS A 238 5.50 -11.41 7.34
CA CYS A 238 6.19 -10.86 6.18
C CYS A 238 6.07 -11.82 4.99
N PHE A 239 5.77 -11.25 3.83
CA PHE A 239 5.78 -11.90 2.54
C PHE A 239 6.62 -11.08 1.59
N VAL A 240 7.42 -11.74 0.76
CA VAL A 240 8.20 -11.11 -0.30
C VAL A 240 7.80 -11.69 -1.64
N GLY A 241 7.77 -10.84 -2.65
CA GLY A 241 7.49 -11.22 -4.02
C GLY A 241 8.01 -10.19 -5.00
N ARG A 242 7.68 -10.36 -6.26
CA ARG A 242 8.03 -9.37 -7.27
C ARG A 242 6.91 -9.16 -8.28
N LYS A 243 6.88 -7.97 -8.87
CA LYS A 243 6.04 -7.69 -10.02
C LYS A 243 6.62 -8.41 -11.24
N LEU A 244 5.76 -9.02 -12.04
CA LEU A 244 6.13 -9.55 -13.35
C LEU A 244 5.61 -8.63 -14.45
N ARG A 245 4.47 -7.97 -14.23
CA ARG A 245 3.90 -6.93 -15.10
C ARG A 245 3.16 -5.89 -14.28
N GLN A 246 3.04 -4.70 -14.84
CA GLN A 246 2.28 -3.58 -14.24
C GLN A 246 1.55 -2.77 -15.31
N PHE A 247 0.49 -2.08 -14.92
CA PHE A 247 -0.24 -1.17 -15.80
C PHE A 247 -0.45 0.19 -15.12
N PRO A 248 -0.10 1.29 -15.79
CA PRO A 248 0.63 1.40 -17.06
C PRO A 248 2.02 0.76 -17.01
N VAL A 249 2.51 0.27 -18.16
CA VAL A 249 3.84 -0.38 -18.27
C VAL A 249 4.94 0.54 -17.75
N GLY A 250 5.87 0.01 -16.99
CA GLY A 250 7.01 0.73 -16.41
C GLY A 250 6.73 1.46 -15.10
N PHE A 251 5.48 1.94 -14.85
CA PHE A 251 5.20 2.84 -13.70
C PHE A 251 3.82 2.60 -13.05
N GLY A 252 3.24 1.44 -13.27
CA GLY A 252 1.88 1.12 -12.86
C GLY A 252 1.76 0.36 -11.54
N SER A 253 0.52 -0.01 -11.26
CA SER A 253 0.23 -1.01 -10.24
C SER A 253 0.47 -2.40 -10.81
N ALA A 254 0.89 -3.36 -9.99
CA ALA A 254 1.06 -4.75 -10.42
C ALA A 254 -0.22 -5.27 -11.10
N THR A 255 -0.06 -5.93 -12.23
CA THR A 255 -1.12 -6.69 -12.90
C THR A 255 -0.84 -8.19 -12.85
N LEU A 256 0.44 -8.56 -12.82
CA LEU A 256 0.91 -9.89 -12.53
C LEU A 256 2.04 -9.81 -11.49
N ALA A 257 1.90 -10.55 -10.39
CA ALA A 257 2.90 -10.66 -9.35
C ALA A 257 3.15 -12.13 -8.99
N LYS A 258 4.32 -12.43 -8.44
CA LYS A 258 4.76 -13.76 -8.04
C LYS A 258 5.35 -13.73 -6.64
N GLY A 259 4.98 -14.70 -5.79
CA GLY A 259 5.67 -14.97 -4.53
C GLY A 259 7.07 -15.54 -4.82
N GLU A 260 8.08 -14.85 -4.33
CA GLU A 260 9.47 -15.24 -4.47
C GLU A 260 10.27 -14.58 -3.33
N PHE A 261 10.82 -15.40 -2.45
CA PHE A 261 11.55 -14.89 -1.31
C PHE A 261 12.86 -14.23 -1.71
N CYS A 262 13.16 -13.08 -1.12
CA CYS A 262 14.43 -12.37 -1.26
C CYS A 262 14.84 -11.82 0.11
N GLN A 263 15.89 -12.37 0.67
CA GLN A 263 16.39 -12.02 2.00
C GLN A 263 16.74 -10.53 2.13
N GLU A 264 17.32 -9.95 1.08
CA GLU A 264 17.71 -8.53 1.11
C GLU A 264 16.51 -7.60 1.13
N VAL A 265 15.45 -7.91 0.36
CA VAL A 265 14.20 -7.13 0.36
C VAL A 265 13.51 -7.22 1.73
N GLU A 266 13.47 -8.42 2.34
CA GLU A 266 12.97 -8.57 3.71
C GLU A 266 13.79 -7.75 4.70
N ARG A 267 15.13 -7.84 4.65
CA ARG A 267 16.05 -7.12 5.53
C ARG A 267 15.87 -5.60 5.45
N LEU A 268 15.79 -5.05 4.22
CA LEU A 268 15.58 -3.63 4.01
C LEU A 268 14.19 -3.17 4.48
N SER A 269 13.16 -3.99 4.24
CA SER A 269 11.81 -3.72 4.76
C SER A 269 11.81 -3.67 6.29
N ARG A 270 12.50 -4.59 6.95
CA ARG A 270 12.65 -4.63 8.42
C ARG A 270 13.32 -3.37 8.94
N ILE A 271 14.41 -2.92 8.32
CA ILE A 271 15.11 -1.68 8.71
C ILE A 271 14.16 -0.48 8.61
N ILE A 272 13.40 -0.37 7.50
CA ILE A 272 12.44 0.71 7.32
C ILE A 272 11.41 0.71 8.47
N ILE A 273 10.80 -0.42 8.75
CA ILE A 273 9.71 -0.53 9.73
C ILE A 273 10.20 -0.28 11.16
N GLU A 274 11.29 -0.93 11.56
CA GLU A 274 11.82 -0.82 12.93
C GLU A 274 12.32 0.59 13.21
N ARG A 275 13.08 1.20 12.28
CA ARG A 275 13.63 2.55 12.47
C ARG A 275 12.57 3.65 12.37
N SER A 276 11.55 3.49 11.55
CA SER A 276 10.42 4.42 11.49
C SER A 276 9.47 4.30 12.67
N ARG A 277 9.59 3.24 13.48
CA ARG A 277 8.64 2.89 14.54
C ARG A 277 7.21 2.76 14.02
N PHE A 278 7.07 2.27 12.78
CA PHE A 278 5.77 2.04 12.19
C PHE A 278 5.13 0.78 12.78
N HIS A 279 3.84 0.83 13.02
CA HIS A 279 3.02 -0.33 13.31
C HIS A 279 1.81 -0.39 12.36
N GLY A 280 1.34 -1.60 12.08
CA GLY A 280 0.22 -1.83 11.17
C GLY A 280 0.60 -2.61 9.93
N ILE A 281 -0.31 -2.60 8.97
CA ILE A 281 -0.11 -3.25 7.67
C ILE A 281 0.56 -2.29 6.71
N CYS A 282 1.57 -2.75 6.00
CA CYS A 282 2.12 -1.97 4.89
C CYS A 282 2.66 -2.83 3.76
N GLY A 283 2.84 -2.19 2.60
CA GLY A 283 3.53 -2.74 1.45
C GLY A 283 4.76 -1.92 1.13
N THR A 284 5.95 -2.52 1.13
CA THR A 284 7.20 -1.88 0.68
C THR A 284 7.49 -2.25 -0.76
N GLU A 285 8.08 -1.33 -1.51
CA GLU A 285 8.44 -1.54 -2.90
C GLU A 285 9.90 -1.13 -3.14
N PHE A 286 10.66 -2.02 -3.77
CA PHE A 286 12.06 -1.83 -4.13
C PHE A 286 12.25 -2.08 -5.62
N LYS A 287 13.22 -1.43 -6.23
CA LYS A 287 13.68 -1.80 -7.57
C LYS A 287 15.14 -2.21 -7.52
N PHE A 288 15.45 -3.39 -8.05
CA PHE A 288 16.83 -3.84 -8.21
C PHE A 288 17.51 -3.02 -9.29
N ASP A 289 18.64 -2.41 -8.93
CA ASP A 289 19.46 -1.63 -9.86
C ASP A 289 20.63 -2.52 -10.35
N PRO A 290 20.64 -2.94 -11.62
CA PRO A 290 21.70 -3.81 -12.13
C PRO A 290 23.06 -3.11 -12.26
N ARG A 291 23.12 -1.77 -12.14
CA ARG A 291 24.38 -1.01 -12.25
C ARG A 291 25.26 -1.19 -11.02
N ASP A 292 24.66 -1.19 -9.84
CA ASP A 292 25.34 -1.30 -8.56
C ASP A 292 24.92 -2.54 -7.75
N GLN A 293 24.06 -3.40 -8.33
CA GLN A 293 23.58 -4.65 -7.73
C GLN A 293 22.83 -4.43 -6.40
N THR A 294 22.16 -3.28 -6.22
CA THR A 294 21.44 -2.95 -5.00
C THR A 294 19.93 -2.91 -5.21
N TYR A 295 19.17 -3.18 -4.14
CA TYR A 295 17.72 -2.95 -4.07
C TYR A 295 17.46 -1.56 -3.52
N LYS A 296 16.93 -0.68 -4.34
CA LYS A 296 16.64 0.71 -3.95
C LYS A 296 15.18 0.87 -3.58
N ALA A 297 14.91 1.44 -2.42
CA ALA A 297 13.56 1.71 -1.96
C ALA A 297 12.85 2.73 -2.85
N ILE A 298 11.63 2.41 -3.28
CA ILE A 298 10.82 3.24 -4.17
C ILE A 298 9.68 3.91 -3.39
N GLU A 299 8.95 3.12 -2.59
CA GLU A 299 7.85 3.62 -1.78
C GLU A 299 7.47 2.64 -0.67
N VAL A 300 6.79 3.17 0.34
CA VAL A 300 6.04 2.39 1.32
C VAL A 300 4.58 2.82 1.27
N ASN A 301 3.69 1.86 1.17
CA ASN A 301 2.26 2.07 1.26
C ASN A 301 1.80 1.67 2.68
N PRO A 302 1.44 2.59 3.58
CA PRO A 302 1.09 2.27 4.98
C PRO A 302 -0.32 1.65 5.07
N ARG A 303 -0.59 0.64 4.26
CA ARG A 303 -1.88 -0.04 4.09
C ARG A 303 -1.74 -1.31 3.25
N PRO A 304 -2.76 -2.18 3.20
CA PRO A 304 -2.85 -3.23 2.19
C PRO A 304 -2.75 -2.67 0.77
N THR A 305 -2.14 -3.42 -0.14
CA THR A 305 -2.04 -3.09 -1.55
C THR A 305 -2.81 -4.10 -2.42
N LEU A 306 -2.97 -3.78 -3.70
CA LEU A 306 -3.83 -4.53 -4.62
C LEU A 306 -3.54 -6.05 -4.68
N TRP A 307 -2.27 -6.43 -4.58
CA TRP A 307 -1.79 -7.82 -4.69
C TRP A 307 -1.77 -8.59 -3.35
N PHE A 308 -2.29 -8.05 -2.26
CA PHE A 308 -2.25 -8.68 -0.92
C PHE A 308 -2.97 -10.03 -0.85
N SER A 309 -3.90 -10.31 -1.76
CA SER A 309 -4.49 -11.64 -1.87
C SER A 309 -3.48 -12.73 -2.28
N LEU A 310 -2.35 -12.36 -2.92
CA LEU A 310 -1.23 -13.27 -3.17
C LEU A 310 -0.58 -13.74 -1.86
N ILE A 311 -0.42 -12.83 -0.91
CA ILE A 311 0.18 -13.11 0.41
C ILE A 311 -0.56 -14.26 1.07
N ARG A 312 -1.88 -14.14 1.14
CA ARG A 312 -2.74 -15.18 1.73
C ARG A 312 -2.63 -16.51 1.00
N GLN A 313 -2.61 -16.49 -0.34
CA GLN A 313 -2.46 -17.68 -1.15
C GLN A 313 -1.07 -18.32 -1.01
N SER A 314 -0.09 -17.55 -0.59
CA SER A 314 1.27 -18.02 -0.28
C SER A 314 1.44 -18.47 1.18
N GLY A 315 0.35 -18.62 1.94
CA GLY A 315 0.38 -19.16 3.30
C GLY A 315 0.65 -18.14 4.41
N VAL A 316 0.80 -16.85 4.08
CA VAL A 316 1.08 -15.79 5.04
C VAL A 316 -0.21 -15.00 5.36
N ALA A 317 -0.50 -14.74 6.62
CA ALA A 317 -1.79 -14.21 7.07
C ALA A 317 -1.72 -12.74 7.53
N VAL A 318 -1.14 -11.85 6.71
CA VAL A 318 -0.89 -10.45 7.09
C VAL A 318 -2.16 -9.73 7.58
N ASN A 319 -3.22 -9.70 6.78
CA ASN A 319 -4.43 -8.96 7.14
C ASN A 319 -5.15 -9.61 8.33
N TYR A 320 -5.22 -10.94 8.36
CA TYR A 320 -5.91 -11.66 9.43
C TYR A 320 -5.15 -11.58 10.76
N HIS A 321 -3.82 -11.66 10.74
CA HIS A 321 -3.00 -11.47 11.95
C HIS A 321 -3.19 -10.06 12.52
N ALA A 322 -3.11 -9.04 11.69
CA ALA A 322 -3.34 -7.65 12.08
C ALA A 322 -4.74 -7.43 12.68
N TYR A 323 -5.76 -8.04 12.07
CA TYR A 323 -7.12 -8.02 12.59
C TYR A 323 -7.20 -8.70 13.98
N CYS A 324 -6.62 -9.90 14.12
CA CYS A 324 -6.65 -10.64 15.39
C CYS A 324 -6.00 -9.87 16.54
N GLU A 325 -4.85 -9.25 16.28
CA GLU A 325 -4.16 -8.46 17.30
C GLU A 325 -4.98 -7.22 17.71
N ALA A 326 -5.54 -6.49 16.74
CA ALA A 326 -6.41 -5.35 17.01
C ALA A 326 -7.70 -5.78 17.73
N ALA A 327 -8.27 -6.92 17.38
CA ALA A 327 -9.45 -7.51 18.03
C ALA A 327 -9.14 -8.16 19.40
N ARG A 328 -7.87 -8.25 19.79
CA ARG A 328 -7.38 -8.92 21.00
C ARG A 328 -7.80 -10.40 21.09
N ILE A 329 -7.77 -11.09 19.95
CA ILE A 329 -8.01 -12.53 19.86
C ILE A 329 -6.73 -13.24 19.38
N PRO A 330 -6.59 -14.56 19.62
CA PRO A 330 -5.41 -15.30 19.22
C PRO A 330 -5.12 -15.13 17.72
N ALA A 331 -3.92 -14.66 17.38
CA ALA A 331 -3.46 -14.51 16.02
C ALA A 331 -2.77 -15.80 15.53
N PRO A 332 -2.83 -16.09 14.20
CA PRO A 332 -2.13 -17.23 13.64
C PRO A 332 -0.61 -17.04 13.76
N HIS A 333 0.10 -18.14 14.02
CA HIS A 333 1.56 -18.12 13.99
C HIS A 333 2.08 -17.76 12.60
N SER A 334 3.24 -17.10 12.55
CA SER A 334 3.94 -16.87 11.29
C SER A 334 4.37 -18.20 10.69
N SER A 335 4.13 -18.35 9.39
CA SER A 335 4.55 -19.50 8.62
C SER A 335 5.45 -19.04 7.47
N PRO A 336 6.45 -19.86 7.06
CA PRO A 336 7.22 -19.58 5.86
C PRO A 336 6.30 -19.42 4.66
N GLN A 337 6.61 -18.47 3.79
CA GLN A 337 5.85 -18.29 2.55
C GLN A 337 6.07 -19.44 1.58
N ILE A 338 5.05 -19.74 0.79
CA ILE A 338 5.11 -20.67 -0.33
C ILE A 338 5.42 -19.87 -1.60
N ASP A 339 6.61 -20.06 -2.14
CA ASP A 339 7.04 -19.42 -3.37
C ASP A 339 6.36 -19.98 -4.62
N GLY A 340 6.44 -19.24 -5.72
CA GLY A 340 5.91 -19.65 -7.03
C GLY A 340 4.43 -19.35 -7.24
N ARG A 341 3.67 -19.02 -6.22
CA ARG A 341 2.26 -18.57 -6.38
C ARG A 341 2.23 -17.29 -7.18
N LYS A 342 1.22 -17.16 -8.05
CA LYS A 342 1.03 -15.99 -8.90
C LYS A 342 -0.33 -15.36 -8.64
N TRP A 343 -0.37 -14.04 -8.73
CA TRP A 343 -1.57 -13.22 -8.68
C TRP A 343 -1.71 -12.44 -9.98
N LEU A 344 -2.93 -12.40 -10.49
CA LEU A 344 -3.25 -11.77 -11.77
C LEU A 344 -4.47 -10.85 -11.62
N MET A 345 -4.35 -9.63 -12.11
CA MET A 345 -5.48 -8.74 -12.36
C MET A 345 -5.81 -8.76 -13.85
N PHE A 346 -6.67 -9.70 -14.23
CA PHE A 346 -6.90 -10.10 -15.62
C PHE A 346 -7.20 -8.92 -16.56
N GLU A 347 -8.12 -8.03 -16.20
CA GLU A 347 -8.56 -6.92 -17.06
C GLU A 347 -7.40 -5.99 -17.44
N LYS A 348 -6.57 -5.60 -16.47
CA LYS A 348 -5.42 -4.74 -16.69
C LYS A 348 -4.22 -5.48 -17.28
N ASP A 349 -4.07 -6.75 -16.96
CA ASP A 349 -2.97 -7.56 -17.44
C ASP A 349 -3.13 -7.90 -18.93
N LEU A 350 -4.36 -8.10 -19.40
CA LEU A 350 -4.64 -8.28 -20.83
C LEU A 350 -4.13 -7.10 -21.64
N ILE A 351 -4.36 -5.86 -21.19
CA ILE A 351 -3.85 -4.66 -21.84
C ILE A 351 -2.32 -4.58 -21.73
N SER A 352 -1.77 -4.85 -20.55
CA SER A 352 -0.33 -4.77 -20.29
C SER A 352 0.48 -5.83 -21.05
N SER A 353 -0.11 -6.97 -21.37
CA SER A 353 0.56 -8.05 -22.11
C SER A 353 0.57 -7.85 -23.63
N ALA A 354 -0.25 -6.93 -24.13
CA ALA A 354 -0.36 -6.63 -25.57
C ALA A 354 0.56 -5.46 -26.01
N ILE A 355 1.22 -4.80 -25.05
CA ILE A 355 2.18 -3.70 -25.26
C ILE A 355 3.61 -4.21 -25.10
#